data_5cbf2230559b6a38f73d2b305d63f129
#
_entry.id   5cbf2230559b6a38f73d2b305d63f129
#
_cell.length_a   1.000
_cell.length_b   1.000
_cell.length_c   1.000
_cell.angle_alpha   90.00
_cell.angle_beta   90.00
_cell.angle_gamma   90.00
#
_symmetry.space_group_name_H-M   'P 1'
#
loop_
_entity.id
_entity.type
_entity.pdbx_description
1 polymer ?
#
loop_
_entity_poly.entity_id
_entity_poly.type
_entity_poly.pdbx_seq_one_letter_code
_entity_poly.pdbx_strand_id
1 'polypeptide(L)'
;MSAPRVTVVVPCFNEEATLQPTLDELCGVLHDAPFTWEVVVVDDGSSDRSAAITEEYGTRVPGVWLVKHRNNQGSGQAIWTGVQHAHGEFVIYVPADGQFDNGEIPMYVEAAERGADIVIGHRLSRSDYTLYRKASSWVFLTLCNTLFDHQFQDVNWVHLWRTSIFDDIEPQSRGVFFLEEILVRSRDLGKVVVEVPSEYRPRQGGQAKGGKPRVIAKTIFEMLKLYAERR
;
A
#
# COMPACT_ATOMS: atom_id res chain seq x y z
N MET A 1 12.01 -18.40 15.99
CA MET A 1 11.40 -18.53 14.66
C MET A 1 12.31 -17.85 13.67
N SER A 2 12.45 -18.34 12.44
CA SER A 2 13.17 -17.62 11.39
C SER A 2 12.43 -16.32 11.09
N ALA A 3 13.15 -15.28 10.66
CA ALA A 3 12.51 -14.04 10.20
C ALA A 3 11.50 -14.34 9.08
N PRO A 4 10.37 -13.63 9.01
CA PRO A 4 9.42 -13.81 7.92
C PRO A 4 10.06 -13.39 6.58
N ARG A 5 9.64 -14.04 5.51
CA ARG A 5 10.04 -13.63 4.15
C ARG A 5 9.29 -12.38 3.72
N VAL A 6 8.00 -12.32 4.05
CA VAL A 6 7.09 -11.26 3.64
C VAL A 6 6.37 -10.69 4.86
N THR A 7 6.37 -9.37 4.97
CA THR A 7 5.46 -8.63 5.85
C THR A 7 4.34 -8.04 5.01
N VAL A 8 3.09 -8.36 5.36
CA VAL A 8 1.92 -7.71 4.77
C VAL A 8 1.44 -6.60 5.70
N VAL A 9 1.49 -5.37 5.24
CA VAL A 9 0.98 -4.20 5.97
C VAL A 9 -0.46 -3.93 5.55
N VAL A 10 -1.38 -3.90 6.50
CA VAL A 10 -2.80 -3.60 6.27
C VAL A 10 -3.16 -2.28 6.96
N PRO A 11 -3.09 -1.12 6.26
CA PRO A 11 -3.54 0.15 6.80
C PRO A 11 -5.07 0.15 6.94
N CYS A 12 -5.56 0.44 8.13
CA CYS A 12 -6.97 0.37 8.47
C CYS A 12 -7.46 1.67 9.12
N PHE A 13 -8.60 2.20 8.68
CA PHE A 13 -9.28 3.31 9.34
C PHE A 13 -10.78 3.21 9.14
N ASN A 14 -11.53 2.82 10.18
CA ASN A 14 -12.97 2.62 10.14
C ASN A 14 -13.39 1.67 9.00
N GLU A 15 -12.90 0.44 9.06
CA GLU A 15 -13.17 -0.62 8.08
C GLU A 15 -13.74 -1.88 8.76
N GLU A 16 -14.49 -1.75 9.88
CA GLU A 16 -15.04 -2.90 10.63
C GLU A 16 -15.89 -3.85 9.77
N ALA A 17 -16.53 -3.32 8.72
CA ALA A 17 -17.38 -4.11 7.83
C ALA A 17 -16.59 -5.01 6.86
N THR A 18 -15.34 -4.65 6.52
CA THR A 18 -14.53 -5.31 5.48
C THR A 18 -13.27 -5.96 6.02
N LEU A 19 -12.80 -5.53 7.20
CA LEU A 19 -11.51 -5.94 7.73
C LEU A 19 -11.44 -7.45 8.01
N GLN A 20 -12.44 -8.02 8.68
CA GLN A 20 -12.41 -9.46 9.00
C GLN A 20 -12.44 -10.33 7.73
N PRO A 21 -13.36 -10.15 6.76
CA PRO A 21 -13.31 -10.87 5.49
C PRO A 21 -11.98 -10.70 4.74
N THR A 22 -11.39 -9.49 4.76
CA THR A 22 -10.09 -9.23 4.14
C THR A 22 -8.97 -10.03 4.83
N LEU A 23 -8.95 -10.08 6.17
CA LEU A 23 -7.96 -10.87 6.91
C LEU A 23 -8.15 -12.37 6.71
N ASP A 24 -9.40 -12.86 6.64
CA ASP A 24 -9.70 -14.27 6.39
C ASP A 24 -9.17 -14.70 5.01
N GLU A 25 -9.44 -13.91 3.96
CA GLU A 25 -8.92 -14.18 2.61
C GLU A 25 -7.39 -14.08 2.58
N LEU A 26 -6.82 -12.99 3.12
CA LEU A 26 -5.39 -12.76 3.17
C LEU A 26 -4.63 -13.90 3.86
N CYS A 27 -5.05 -14.26 5.07
CA CYS A 27 -4.38 -15.32 5.84
C CYS A 27 -4.58 -16.70 5.20
N GLY A 28 -5.70 -16.95 4.52
CA GLY A 28 -5.90 -18.15 3.72
C GLY A 28 -4.86 -18.25 2.60
N VAL A 29 -4.68 -17.21 1.81
CA VAL A 29 -3.65 -17.15 0.74
C VAL A 29 -2.25 -17.32 1.30
N LEU A 30 -1.93 -16.61 2.40
CA LEU A 30 -0.61 -16.66 3.01
C LEU A 30 -0.28 -18.02 3.64
N HIS A 31 -1.29 -18.73 4.15
CA HIS A 31 -1.11 -20.09 4.70
C HIS A 31 -0.66 -21.09 3.61
N ASP A 32 -1.19 -20.93 2.40
CA ASP A 32 -0.86 -21.80 1.26
C ASP A 32 0.40 -21.33 0.49
N ALA A 33 0.94 -20.16 0.85
CA ALA A 33 2.10 -19.59 0.19
C ALA A 33 3.41 -20.36 0.53
N PRO A 34 4.37 -20.46 -0.41
CA PRO A 34 5.63 -21.18 -0.20
C PRO A 34 6.68 -20.37 0.60
N PHE A 35 6.27 -19.35 1.33
CA PHE A 35 7.14 -18.47 2.09
C PHE A 35 6.59 -18.18 3.49
N THR A 36 7.47 -17.83 4.42
CA THR A 36 7.09 -17.38 5.77
C THR A 36 6.59 -15.94 5.74
N TRP A 37 5.62 -15.63 6.57
CA TRP A 37 4.93 -14.35 6.55
C TRP A 37 4.57 -13.82 7.94
N GLU A 38 4.28 -12.55 8.00
CA GLU A 38 3.58 -11.86 9.08
C GLU A 38 2.62 -10.82 8.50
N VAL A 39 1.60 -10.44 9.28
CA VAL A 39 0.64 -9.39 8.92
C VAL A 39 0.62 -8.33 10.01
N VAL A 40 0.90 -7.10 9.63
CA VAL A 40 0.89 -5.93 10.49
C VAL A 40 -0.33 -5.08 10.12
N VAL A 41 -1.38 -5.16 10.92
CA VAL A 41 -2.53 -4.27 10.76
C VAL A 41 -2.23 -2.96 11.48
N VAL A 42 -2.26 -1.85 10.75
CA VAL A 42 -2.05 -0.51 11.34
C VAL A 42 -3.40 0.20 11.42
N ASP A 43 -3.96 0.25 12.62
CA ASP A 43 -5.18 1.01 12.91
C ASP A 43 -4.85 2.50 13.03
N ASP A 44 -5.26 3.27 12.05
CA ASP A 44 -5.00 4.71 11.97
C ASP A 44 -5.99 5.55 12.80
N GLY A 45 -6.23 5.12 14.04
CA GLY A 45 -7.09 5.83 14.98
C GLY A 45 -8.58 5.65 14.68
N SER A 46 -9.01 4.42 14.37
CA SER A 46 -10.43 4.11 14.14
C SER A 46 -11.28 4.37 15.37
N SER A 47 -12.53 4.74 15.13
CA SER A 47 -13.58 4.92 16.15
C SER A 47 -14.59 3.77 16.18
N ASP A 48 -14.49 2.84 15.23
CA ASP A 48 -15.30 1.63 15.13
C ASP A 48 -14.59 0.40 15.74
N ARG A 49 -15.05 -0.80 15.44
CA ARG A 49 -14.49 -2.03 15.99
C ARG A 49 -13.23 -2.55 15.28
N SER A 50 -12.67 -1.80 14.32
CA SER A 50 -11.52 -2.28 13.52
C SER A 50 -10.35 -2.77 14.38
N ALA A 51 -9.97 -2.00 15.41
CA ALA A 51 -8.89 -2.41 16.31
C ALA A 51 -9.22 -3.69 17.09
N ALA A 52 -10.44 -3.78 17.66
CA ALA A 52 -10.88 -4.96 18.40
C ALA A 52 -10.91 -6.22 17.51
N ILE A 53 -11.40 -6.10 16.27
CA ILE A 53 -11.39 -7.20 15.29
C ILE A 53 -9.96 -7.71 15.08
N THR A 54 -8.98 -6.82 14.92
CA THR A 54 -7.59 -7.23 14.73
C THR A 54 -7.00 -7.90 15.96
N GLU A 55 -7.26 -7.37 17.16
CA GLU A 55 -6.80 -7.95 18.42
C GLU A 55 -7.37 -9.38 18.60
N GLU A 56 -8.68 -9.55 18.40
CA GLU A 56 -9.35 -10.84 18.43
C GLU A 56 -8.78 -11.80 17.36
N TYR A 57 -8.48 -11.29 16.16
CA TYR A 57 -7.93 -12.10 15.08
C TYR A 57 -6.53 -12.60 15.40
N GLY A 58 -5.65 -11.75 15.93
CA GLY A 58 -4.29 -12.09 16.32
C GLY A 58 -4.20 -13.15 17.42
N THR A 59 -5.23 -13.29 18.28
CA THR A 59 -5.29 -14.39 19.26
C THR A 59 -5.49 -15.76 18.62
N ARG A 60 -6.11 -15.81 17.43
CA ARG A 60 -6.43 -17.05 16.70
C ARG A 60 -5.43 -17.40 15.62
N VAL A 61 -4.82 -16.39 15.01
CA VAL A 61 -3.89 -16.54 13.87
C VAL A 61 -2.53 -15.99 14.27
N PRO A 62 -1.58 -16.84 14.68
CA PRO A 62 -0.21 -16.42 14.97
C PRO A 62 0.44 -15.76 13.76
N GLY A 63 1.11 -14.64 13.96
CA GLY A 63 1.73 -13.85 12.89
C GLY A 63 0.89 -12.64 12.46
N VAL A 64 -0.34 -12.50 12.95
CA VAL A 64 -1.17 -11.28 12.77
C VAL A 64 -1.11 -10.45 14.05
N TRP A 65 -0.78 -9.18 13.93
CA TRP A 65 -0.70 -8.28 15.08
C TRP A 65 -1.04 -6.83 14.72
N LEU A 66 -1.36 -6.05 15.74
CA LEU A 66 -1.91 -4.70 15.64
C LEU A 66 -0.91 -3.63 16.07
N VAL A 67 -0.80 -2.57 15.27
CA VAL A 67 -0.20 -1.30 15.66
C VAL A 67 -1.29 -0.24 15.66
N LYS A 68 -1.36 0.61 16.71
CA LYS A 68 -2.41 1.63 16.83
C LYS A 68 -1.86 3.04 16.84
N HIS A 69 -2.43 3.90 16.03
CA HIS A 69 -2.27 5.35 16.14
C HIS A 69 -3.30 5.93 17.13
N ARG A 70 -2.92 6.97 17.86
CA ARG A 70 -3.86 7.69 18.75
C ARG A 70 -4.93 8.43 17.97
N ASN A 71 -4.60 8.94 16.78
CA ASN A 71 -5.47 9.73 15.91
C ASN A 71 -5.15 9.39 14.45
N ASN A 72 -6.09 9.66 13.54
CA ASN A 72 -5.89 9.49 12.12
C ASN A 72 -4.75 10.39 11.61
N GLN A 73 -3.74 9.78 11.02
CA GLN A 73 -2.55 10.42 10.43
C GLN A 73 -2.52 10.32 8.91
N GLY A 74 -3.41 9.53 8.32
CA GLY A 74 -3.52 9.30 6.88
C GLY A 74 -2.87 7.99 6.42
N SER A 75 -3.34 7.51 5.25
CA SER A 75 -2.95 6.20 4.72
C SER A 75 -1.45 6.04 4.52
N GLY A 76 -0.77 7.05 4.00
CA GLY A 76 0.68 7.00 3.83
C GLY A 76 1.43 6.85 5.16
N GLN A 77 0.97 7.55 6.23
CA GLN A 77 1.57 7.36 7.55
C GLN A 77 1.28 5.96 8.12
N ALA A 78 0.08 5.45 7.92
CA ALA A 78 -0.26 4.10 8.38
C ALA A 78 0.59 3.03 7.67
N ILE A 79 0.78 3.16 6.34
CA ILE A 79 1.67 2.27 5.59
C ILE A 79 3.11 2.40 6.11
N TRP A 80 3.60 3.64 6.28
CA TRP A 80 4.96 3.88 6.78
C TRP A 80 5.18 3.28 8.17
N THR A 81 4.23 3.44 9.07
CA THR A 81 4.29 2.80 10.39
C THR A 81 4.37 1.28 10.27
N GLY A 82 3.60 0.67 9.36
CA GLY A 82 3.69 -0.77 9.09
C GLY A 82 5.06 -1.18 8.56
N VAL A 83 5.63 -0.42 7.62
CA VAL A 83 6.99 -0.65 7.10
C VAL A 83 8.03 -0.60 8.22
N GLN A 84 7.94 0.39 9.13
CA GLN A 84 8.88 0.51 10.27
C GLN A 84 8.78 -0.64 11.28
N HIS A 85 7.68 -1.37 11.30
CA HIS A 85 7.47 -2.54 12.16
C HIS A 85 7.64 -3.87 11.40
N ALA A 86 7.97 -3.83 10.12
CA ALA A 86 8.15 -5.01 9.31
C ALA A 86 9.46 -5.73 9.62
N HIS A 87 9.40 -7.07 9.66
CA HIS A 87 10.58 -7.93 9.84
C HIS A 87 10.91 -8.75 8.59
N GLY A 88 10.03 -8.71 7.57
CA GLY A 88 10.20 -9.43 6.31
C GLY A 88 11.29 -8.84 5.42
N GLU A 89 11.87 -9.67 4.57
CA GLU A 89 12.75 -9.21 3.48
C GLU A 89 11.98 -8.35 2.47
N PHE A 90 10.70 -8.67 2.28
CA PHE A 90 9.78 -7.90 1.46
C PHE A 90 8.62 -7.37 2.29
N VAL A 91 8.17 -6.17 1.95
CA VAL A 91 6.98 -5.56 2.53
C VAL A 91 5.99 -5.27 1.42
N ILE A 92 4.79 -5.80 1.53
CA ILE A 92 3.66 -5.45 0.65
C ILE A 92 2.57 -4.81 1.48
N TYR A 93 1.96 -3.71 1.00
CA TYR A 93 0.76 -3.22 1.64
C TYR A 93 -0.50 -3.69 0.91
N VAL A 94 -1.53 -4.01 1.68
CA VAL A 94 -2.83 -4.47 1.19
C VAL A 94 -3.93 -3.61 1.81
N PRO A 95 -4.81 -2.99 1.02
CA PRO A 95 -5.91 -2.20 1.57
C PRO A 95 -6.93 -3.07 2.32
N ALA A 96 -7.42 -2.58 3.47
CA ALA A 96 -8.38 -3.28 4.33
C ALA A 96 -9.82 -3.31 3.77
N ASP A 97 -10.06 -2.80 2.57
CA ASP A 97 -11.39 -2.58 1.99
C ASP A 97 -11.85 -3.67 1.00
N GLY A 98 -11.08 -4.75 0.87
CA GLY A 98 -11.37 -5.90 0.01
C GLY A 98 -11.27 -5.61 -1.50
N GLN A 99 -10.67 -4.49 -1.91
CA GLN A 99 -10.55 -4.12 -3.32
C GLN A 99 -9.40 -4.84 -4.04
N PHE A 100 -8.40 -5.30 -3.31
CA PHE A 100 -7.27 -6.07 -3.85
C PHE A 100 -7.55 -7.56 -3.81
N ASP A 101 -7.15 -8.28 -4.83
CA ASP A 101 -7.15 -9.75 -4.84
C ASP A 101 -5.91 -10.27 -4.12
N ASN A 102 -6.07 -10.74 -2.88
CA ASN A 102 -4.94 -11.24 -2.08
C ASN A 102 -4.25 -12.44 -2.75
N GLY A 103 -4.93 -13.18 -3.62
CA GLY A 103 -4.35 -14.27 -4.43
C GLY A 103 -3.22 -13.82 -5.35
N GLU A 104 -3.05 -12.52 -5.58
CA GLU A 104 -1.95 -11.98 -6.38
C GLU A 104 -0.63 -11.81 -5.60
N ILE A 105 -0.65 -11.85 -4.25
CA ILE A 105 0.56 -11.65 -3.44
C ILE A 105 1.73 -12.53 -3.88
N PRO A 106 1.57 -13.83 -4.15
CA PRO A 106 2.68 -14.66 -4.62
C PRO A 106 3.33 -14.16 -5.92
N MET A 107 2.56 -13.59 -6.85
CA MET A 107 3.08 -13.01 -8.09
C MET A 107 3.98 -11.79 -7.83
N TYR A 108 3.60 -10.93 -6.87
CA TYR A 108 4.44 -9.80 -6.46
C TYR A 108 5.75 -10.28 -5.84
N VAL A 109 5.68 -11.28 -4.96
CA VAL A 109 6.87 -11.85 -4.31
C VAL A 109 7.78 -12.50 -5.37
N GLU A 110 7.24 -13.25 -6.30
CA GLU A 110 8.02 -13.86 -7.39
C GLU A 110 8.73 -12.80 -8.25
N ALA A 111 8.06 -11.70 -8.58
CA ALA A 111 8.68 -10.62 -9.34
C ALA A 111 9.84 -9.97 -8.55
N ALA A 112 9.70 -9.79 -7.23
CA ALA A 112 10.76 -9.28 -6.37
C ALA A 112 11.94 -10.27 -6.25
N GLU A 113 11.67 -11.57 -6.16
CA GLU A 113 12.70 -12.62 -6.13
C GLU A 113 13.49 -12.71 -7.44
N ARG A 114 12.89 -12.33 -8.56
CA ARG A 114 13.56 -12.20 -9.86
C ARG A 114 14.45 -10.96 -9.98
N GLY A 115 14.58 -10.16 -8.92
CA GLY A 115 15.52 -9.04 -8.84
C GLY A 115 14.88 -7.66 -8.85
N ALA A 116 13.56 -7.54 -8.75
CA ALA A 116 12.93 -6.24 -8.55
C ALA A 116 13.14 -5.76 -7.10
N ASP A 117 13.44 -4.48 -6.93
CA ASP A 117 13.46 -3.81 -5.63
C ASP A 117 12.05 -3.34 -5.24
N ILE A 118 11.26 -2.97 -6.25
CA ILE A 118 9.87 -2.54 -6.10
C ILE A 118 9.02 -3.24 -7.16
N VAL A 119 7.90 -3.79 -6.73
CA VAL A 119 6.86 -4.31 -7.63
C VAL A 119 5.59 -3.49 -7.42
N ILE A 120 5.09 -2.87 -8.49
CA ILE A 120 3.86 -2.08 -8.46
C ILE A 120 2.77 -2.75 -9.27
N GLY A 121 1.55 -2.79 -8.72
CA GLY A 121 0.39 -3.27 -9.45
C GLY A 121 -0.19 -2.19 -10.34
N HIS A 122 -0.52 -2.53 -11.58
CA HIS A 122 -1.37 -1.68 -12.40
C HIS A 122 -2.76 -2.29 -12.55
N ARG A 123 -3.79 -1.52 -12.20
CA ARG A 123 -5.18 -1.98 -12.25
C ARG A 123 -5.67 -2.20 -13.67
N LEU A 124 -6.06 -3.42 -13.98
CA LEU A 124 -6.61 -3.79 -15.30
C LEU A 124 -7.97 -3.15 -15.56
N SER A 125 -8.74 -2.90 -14.52
CA SER A 125 -10.04 -2.24 -14.63
C SER A 125 -10.24 -1.20 -13.53
N ARG A 126 -11.19 -0.29 -13.72
CA ARG A 126 -11.65 0.70 -12.74
C ARG A 126 -13.16 0.89 -12.93
N SER A 127 -13.89 -0.23 -12.82
CA SER A 127 -15.29 -0.32 -13.21
C SER A 127 -16.23 0.58 -12.40
N ASP A 128 -15.93 0.79 -11.10
CA ASP A 128 -16.72 1.64 -10.19
C ASP A 128 -16.28 3.11 -10.16
N TYR A 129 -15.26 3.50 -10.95
CA TYR A 129 -14.80 4.87 -10.98
C TYR A 129 -15.77 5.78 -11.73
N THR A 130 -16.21 6.85 -11.05
CA THR A 130 -16.90 7.95 -11.72
C THR A 130 -16.00 8.62 -12.78
N LEU A 131 -16.60 9.30 -13.75
CA LEU A 131 -15.83 10.05 -14.74
C LEU A 131 -14.86 11.06 -14.11
N TYR A 132 -15.26 11.70 -13.02
CA TYR A 132 -14.39 12.60 -12.24
C TYR A 132 -13.18 11.87 -11.67
N ARG A 133 -13.37 10.69 -11.05
CA ARG A 133 -12.26 9.88 -10.52
C ARG A 133 -11.34 9.38 -11.63
N LYS A 134 -11.87 8.99 -12.78
CA LYS A 134 -11.07 8.59 -13.95
C LYS A 134 -10.22 9.76 -14.45
N ALA A 135 -10.83 10.93 -14.63
CA ALA A 135 -10.12 12.13 -15.09
C ALA A 135 -9.04 12.58 -14.10
N SER A 136 -9.37 12.66 -12.80
CA SER A 136 -8.40 13.07 -11.77
C SER A 136 -7.23 12.07 -11.63
N SER A 137 -7.51 10.78 -11.75
CA SER A 137 -6.48 9.74 -11.74
C SER A 137 -5.56 9.82 -12.96
N TRP A 138 -6.15 10.08 -14.14
CA TRP A 138 -5.38 10.27 -15.37
C TRP A 138 -4.49 11.53 -15.32
N VAL A 139 -5.04 12.65 -14.84
CA VAL A 139 -4.25 13.89 -14.65
C VAL A 139 -3.10 13.66 -13.67
N PHE A 140 -3.36 13.01 -12.54
CA PHE A 140 -2.33 12.70 -11.55
C PHE A 140 -1.21 11.85 -12.16
N LEU A 141 -1.56 10.76 -12.81
CA LEU A 141 -0.58 9.85 -13.44
C LEU A 141 0.23 10.57 -14.54
N THR A 142 -0.43 11.39 -15.36
CA THR A 142 0.25 12.16 -16.42
C THR A 142 1.23 13.15 -15.83
N LEU A 143 0.85 13.85 -14.74
CA LEU A 143 1.75 14.77 -14.05
C LEU A 143 2.96 14.03 -13.45
N CYS A 144 2.73 12.90 -12.76
CA CYS A 144 3.81 12.08 -12.22
C CYS A 144 4.77 11.63 -13.31
N ASN A 145 4.26 11.01 -14.36
CA ASN A 145 5.07 10.53 -15.47
C ASN A 145 5.87 11.65 -16.15
N THR A 146 5.27 12.84 -16.31
CA THR A 146 5.93 13.99 -16.97
C THR A 146 6.98 14.65 -16.07
N LEU A 147 6.66 14.86 -14.79
CA LEU A 147 7.57 15.56 -13.87
C LEU A 147 8.76 14.71 -13.45
N PHE A 148 8.57 13.40 -13.34
CA PHE A 148 9.58 12.48 -12.83
C PHE A 148 10.20 11.57 -13.89
N ASP A 149 9.86 11.80 -15.16
CA ASP A 149 10.40 11.06 -16.31
C ASP A 149 10.27 9.54 -16.18
N HIS A 150 9.03 9.08 -15.93
CA HIS A 150 8.72 7.67 -15.93
C HIS A 150 7.43 7.37 -16.74
N GLN A 151 7.16 6.09 -17.02
CA GLN A 151 6.07 5.67 -17.89
C GLN A 151 5.26 4.54 -17.25
N PHE A 152 4.90 4.71 -15.96
CA PHE A 152 4.07 3.74 -15.27
C PHE A 152 2.59 3.85 -15.69
N GLN A 153 1.89 2.73 -15.68
CA GLN A 153 0.46 2.65 -16.00
C GLN A 153 -0.42 2.98 -14.78
N ASP A 154 0.08 2.69 -13.59
CA ASP A 154 -0.57 3.04 -12.33
C ASP A 154 0.50 3.21 -11.23
N VAL A 155 0.39 4.23 -10.41
CA VAL A 155 1.35 4.51 -9.32
C VAL A 155 0.66 4.59 -7.96
N ASN A 156 -0.65 4.41 -7.93
CA ASN A 156 -1.43 4.56 -6.70
C ASN A 156 -2.31 3.32 -6.45
N TRP A 157 -1.65 2.17 -6.47
CA TRP A 157 -2.23 0.87 -6.18
C TRP A 157 -1.32 0.10 -5.21
N VAL A 158 -1.43 -1.22 -5.13
CA VAL A 158 -0.61 -2.06 -4.25
C VAL A 158 0.85 -2.06 -4.71
N HIS A 159 1.74 -1.88 -3.76
CA HIS A 159 3.19 -1.96 -3.95
C HIS A 159 3.78 -3.01 -3.02
N LEU A 160 4.76 -3.74 -3.54
CA LEU A 160 5.70 -4.53 -2.74
C LEU A 160 7.07 -3.87 -2.84
N TRP A 161 7.77 -3.81 -1.73
CA TRP A 161 9.12 -3.26 -1.62
C TRP A 161 10.07 -4.28 -1.01
N ARG A 162 11.29 -4.33 -1.51
CA ARG A 162 12.39 -4.92 -0.75
C ARG A 162 12.67 -4.02 0.46
N THR A 163 12.61 -4.55 1.66
CA THR A 163 12.67 -3.75 2.90
C THR A 163 13.94 -2.91 2.99
N SER A 164 15.07 -3.40 2.46
CA SER A 164 16.35 -2.67 2.46
C SER A 164 16.36 -1.37 1.64
N ILE A 165 15.38 -1.09 0.79
CA ILE A 165 15.31 0.22 0.14
C ILE A 165 15.10 1.36 1.15
N PHE A 166 14.48 1.05 2.28
CA PHE A 166 14.21 2.01 3.35
C PHE A 166 15.41 2.31 4.25
N ASP A 167 16.53 1.62 4.06
CA ASP A 167 17.82 2.00 4.66
C ASP A 167 18.35 3.31 4.00
N ASP A 168 18.02 3.51 2.72
CA ASP A 168 18.46 4.66 1.91
C ASP A 168 17.35 5.71 1.74
N ILE A 169 16.08 5.36 1.96
CA ILE A 169 14.91 6.19 1.65
C ILE A 169 14.05 6.38 2.88
N GLU A 170 13.94 7.63 3.34
CA GLU A 170 12.92 8.04 4.31
C GLU A 170 11.88 8.92 3.61
N PRO A 171 10.66 8.41 3.35
CA PRO A 171 9.60 9.19 2.72
C PRO A 171 9.20 10.39 3.59
N GLN A 172 8.95 11.54 2.97
CA GLN A 172 8.51 12.76 3.66
C GLN A 172 6.99 12.92 3.61
N SER A 173 6.37 12.47 2.52
CA SER A 173 4.91 12.47 2.38
C SER A 173 4.26 11.45 3.30
N ARG A 174 3.10 11.79 3.84
CA ARG A 174 2.30 10.93 4.72
C ARG A 174 0.87 10.74 4.20
N GLY A 175 0.60 11.24 3.00
CA GLY A 175 -0.70 11.19 2.33
C GLY A 175 -0.70 10.31 1.10
N VAL A 176 -1.52 10.70 0.12
CA VAL A 176 -1.69 9.97 -1.15
C VAL A 176 -0.42 9.94 -1.98
N PHE A 177 0.42 10.96 -1.89
CA PHE A 177 1.69 11.06 -2.63
C PHE A 177 2.80 10.14 -2.09
N PHE A 178 2.59 9.49 -0.96
CA PHE A 178 3.56 8.62 -0.29
C PHE A 178 4.13 7.52 -1.22
N LEU A 179 3.27 6.83 -1.94
CA LEU A 179 3.67 5.74 -2.84
C LEU A 179 4.53 6.24 -4.00
N GLU A 180 4.12 7.34 -4.60
CA GLU A 180 4.85 7.97 -5.71
C GLU A 180 6.20 8.51 -5.26
N GLU A 181 6.28 9.13 -4.09
CA GLU A 181 7.55 9.61 -3.54
C GLU A 181 8.57 8.48 -3.40
N ILE A 182 8.14 7.31 -2.90
CA ILE A 182 9.02 6.13 -2.80
C ILE A 182 9.50 5.71 -4.18
N LEU A 183 8.63 5.65 -5.18
CA LEU A 183 9.01 5.30 -6.55
C LEU A 183 10.06 6.26 -7.13
N VAL A 184 9.82 7.56 -6.98
CA VAL A 184 10.74 8.60 -7.49
C VAL A 184 12.12 8.49 -6.82
N ARG A 185 12.16 8.47 -5.48
CA ARG A 185 13.42 8.36 -4.73
C ARG A 185 14.16 7.06 -5.03
N SER A 186 13.45 5.95 -5.17
CA SER A 186 14.05 4.66 -5.50
C SER A 186 14.66 4.66 -6.90
N ARG A 187 14.00 5.26 -7.89
CA ARG A 187 14.55 5.39 -9.24
C ARG A 187 15.79 6.29 -9.28
N ASP A 188 15.80 7.36 -8.49
CA ASP A 188 16.98 8.23 -8.36
C ASP A 188 18.20 7.47 -7.80
N LEU A 189 17.97 6.44 -7.01
CA LEU A 189 19.00 5.53 -6.49
C LEU A 189 19.27 4.32 -7.41
N GLY A 190 18.70 4.28 -8.60
CA GLY A 190 18.90 3.21 -9.57
C GLY A 190 18.25 1.87 -9.19
N LYS A 191 17.26 1.88 -8.29
CA LYS A 191 16.54 0.66 -7.90
C LYS A 191 15.66 0.15 -9.05
N VAL A 192 15.51 -1.16 -9.14
CA VAL A 192 14.73 -1.83 -10.19
C VAL A 192 13.25 -1.82 -9.83
N VAL A 193 12.42 -1.21 -10.67
CA VAL A 193 10.96 -1.15 -10.52
C VAL A 193 10.29 -1.94 -11.63
N VAL A 194 9.36 -2.82 -11.28
CA VAL A 194 8.61 -3.68 -12.20
C VAL A 194 7.11 -3.47 -11.99
N GLU A 195 6.34 -3.40 -13.09
CA GLU A 195 4.88 -3.40 -13.04
C GLU A 195 4.33 -4.81 -13.27
N VAL A 196 3.29 -5.16 -12.50
CA VAL A 196 2.53 -6.40 -12.69
C VAL A 196 1.05 -6.07 -12.86
N PRO A 197 0.30 -6.83 -13.70
CA PRO A 197 -1.13 -6.64 -13.82
C PRO A 197 -1.81 -7.01 -12.50
N SER A 198 -2.84 -6.23 -12.11
CA SER A 198 -3.56 -6.45 -10.87
C SER A 198 -5.06 -6.28 -11.09
N GLU A 199 -5.84 -7.21 -10.59
CA GLU A 199 -7.30 -7.14 -10.60
C GLU A 199 -7.77 -6.10 -9.59
N TYR A 200 -8.83 -5.41 -9.98
CA TYR A 200 -9.51 -4.44 -9.12
C TYR A 200 -10.92 -4.91 -8.82
N ARG A 201 -11.19 -5.16 -7.56
CA ARG A 201 -12.54 -5.53 -7.10
C ARG A 201 -13.32 -4.28 -6.66
N PRO A 202 -14.60 -4.18 -6.98
CA PRO A 202 -15.44 -3.12 -6.43
C PRO A 202 -15.47 -3.17 -4.91
N ARG A 203 -15.45 -1.99 -4.26
CA ARG A 203 -15.49 -1.88 -2.81
C ARG A 203 -16.77 -2.50 -2.23
N GLN A 204 -16.62 -3.35 -1.22
CA GLN A 204 -17.75 -4.05 -0.60
C GLN A 204 -18.42 -3.22 0.52
N GLY A 205 -17.77 -2.15 1.02
CA GLY A 205 -18.30 -1.31 2.08
C GLY A 205 -17.47 -0.03 2.32
N GLY A 206 -17.91 0.80 3.25
CA GLY A 206 -17.22 2.03 3.62
C GLY A 206 -17.33 3.16 2.58
N GLN A 207 -16.66 4.28 2.84
CA GLN A 207 -16.65 5.45 1.95
C GLN A 207 -15.24 5.70 1.40
N ALA A 208 -15.15 5.99 0.08
CA ALA A 208 -13.90 6.43 -0.53
C ALA A 208 -13.42 7.75 0.09
N LYS A 209 -12.24 7.77 0.70
CA LYS A 209 -11.70 8.92 1.46
C LYS A 209 -10.83 9.83 0.60
N GLY A 210 -10.36 9.35 -0.57
CA GLY A 210 -9.61 10.12 -1.57
C GLY A 210 -10.51 11.01 -2.44
N GLY A 211 -9.96 12.07 -3.01
CA GLY A 211 -10.66 12.94 -3.96
C GLY A 211 -11.24 14.23 -3.36
N LYS A 212 -11.07 14.47 -2.06
CA LYS A 212 -11.42 15.78 -1.48
C LYS A 212 -10.47 16.85 -2.01
N PRO A 213 -10.95 18.08 -2.36
CA PRO A 213 -10.10 19.14 -2.93
C PRO A 213 -8.85 19.46 -2.10
N ARG A 214 -8.97 19.43 -0.77
CA ARG A 214 -7.84 19.65 0.14
C ARG A 214 -6.75 18.57 0.02
N VAL A 215 -7.15 17.32 -0.20
CA VAL A 215 -6.21 16.20 -0.41
C VAL A 215 -5.48 16.37 -1.73
N ILE A 216 -6.20 16.73 -2.80
CA ILE A 216 -5.62 16.99 -4.12
C ILE A 216 -4.60 18.14 -4.04
N ALA A 217 -4.96 19.27 -3.42
CA ALA A 217 -4.06 20.42 -3.28
C ALA A 217 -2.79 20.05 -2.49
N LYS A 218 -2.92 19.28 -1.41
CA LYS A 218 -1.77 18.78 -0.64
C LYS A 218 -0.88 17.87 -1.49
N THR A 219 -1.47 16.94 -2.25
CA THR A 219 -0.75 16.02 -3.13
C THR A 219 0.05 16.77 -4.20
N ILE A 220 -0.55 17.79 -4.83
CA ILE A 220 0.14 18.64 -5.82
C ILE A 220 1.31 19.40 -5.16
N PHE A 221 1.10 19.95 -3.98
CA PHE A 221 2.17 20.64 -3.25
C PHE A 221 3.34 19.71 -2.93
N GLU A 222 3.08 18.51 -2.40
CA GLU A 222 4.10 17.50 -2.11
C GLU A 222 4.86 17.08 -3.38
N MET A 223 4.15 16.89 -4.49
CA MET A 223 4.71 16.59 -5.81
C MET A 223 5.67 17.68 -6.30
N LEU A 224 5.24 18.96 -6.25
CA LEU A 224 6.05 20.09 -6.68
C LEU A 224 7.27 20.31 -5.77
N LYS A 225 7.12 20.06 -4.47
CA LYS A 225 8.22 20.10 -3.51
C LYS A 225 9.28 19.08 -3.87
N LEU A 226 8.92 17.82 -4.07
CA LEU A 226 9.85 16.76 -4.47
C LEU A 226 10.53 17.07 -5.80
N TYR A 227 9.78 17.59 -6.77
CA TYR A 227 10.33 18.01 -8.06
C TYR A 227 11.39 19.12 -7.92
N ALA A 228 11.15 20.09 -7.03
CA ALA A 228 12.11 21.16 -6.76
C ALA A 228 13.37 20.67 -6.02
N GLU A 229 13.25 19.69 -5.12
CA GLU A 229 14.37 19.08 -4.39
C GLU A 229 15.33 18.31 -5.31
N ARG A 230 14.88 17.84 -6.47
CA ARG A 230 15.67 17.06 -7.44
C ARG A 230 16.43 17.90 -8.45
N ARG A 231 16.22 19.23 -8.47
CA ARG A 231 16.90 20.19 -9.36
C ARG A 231 18.04 20.91 -8.66
#